data_11336b93b0c0f151c2d7ed220aaabe7a
#
_entry.id   11336b93b0c0f151c2d7ed220aaabe7a
#
_cell.length_a   1.000
_cell.length_b   1.000
_cell.length_c   1.000
_cell.angle_alpha   90.00
_cell.angle_beta   90.00
_cell.angle_gamma   90.00
#
_symmetry.space_group_name_H-M   'P 1'
#
loop_
_entity.id
_entity.type
_entity.pdbx_description
1 polymer ?
#
loop_
_entity_poly.entity_id
_entity_poly.type
_entity_poly.pdbx_seq_one_letter_code
_entity_poly.pdbx_strand_id
1 'polypeptide(L)'
;ETDFSGYPDCRDNTLKALQVAISLGLDTPMTIETPLMWFDKAQTWSLTERLGGEALIDLVAEHTHTCYVGDRSRRHEWGYGCGLCPACDLRRAGYNAWVHS
;
A
#
# COMPACT_ATOMS: atom_id res chain seq x y z
N GLU A 1 -3.76 -4.33 -2.17
CA GLU A 1 -4.71 -3.80 -1.19
C GLU A 1 -6.10 -3.65 -1.79
N THR A 2 -7.13 -3.88 -0.98
CA THR A 2 -8.53 -3.84 -1.44
C THR A 2 -9.08 -2.42 -1.56
N ASP A 3 -8.45 -1.46 -0.92
CA ASP A 3 -8.84 -0.04 -0.95
C ASP A 3 -7.97 0.80 -1.89
N PHE A 4 -7.50 0.20 -2.96
CA PHE A 4 -6.79 0.91 -4.02
C PHE A 4 -7.71 1.95 -4.69
N SER A 5 -7.13 2.91 -5.42
CA SER A 5 -7.89 4.03 -6.00
C SER A 5 -8.70 3.67 -7.26
N GLY A 6 -9.01 2.41 -7.46
CA GLY A 6 -9.81 1.93 -8.58
C GLY A 6 -9.04 1.70 -9.88
N TYR A 7 -7.73 1.75 -9.87
CA TYR A 7 -6.91 1.51 -11.07
C TYR A 7 -7.02 0.04 -11.51
N PRO A 8 -7.40 -0.22 -12.77
CA PRO A 8 -7.56 -1.60 -13.27
C PRO A 8 -6.29 -2.44 -13.19
N ASP A 9 -5.12 -1.82 -13.30
CA ASP A 9 -3.82 -2.49 -13.25
C ASP A 9 -3.44 -2.95 -11.83
N CYS A 10 -4.14 -2.50 -10.81
CA CYS A 10 -3.93 -2.93 -9.43
C CYS A 10 -4.78 -4.15 -9.04
N ARG A 11 -5.63 -4.65 -9.94
CA ARG A 11 -6.53 -5.78 -9.65
C ARG A 11 -5.78 -7.10 -9.63
N ASP A 12 -6.25 -8.03 -8.80
CA ASP A 12 -5.67 -9.36 -8.69
C ASP A 12 -5.63 -10.11 -10.03
N ASN A 13 -6.72 -10.05 -10.79
CA ASN A 13 -6.78 -10.72 -12.09
C ASN A 13 -5.82 -10.11 -13.11
N THR A 14 -5.55 -8.80 -13.03
CA THR A 14 -4.55 -8.16 -13.89
C THR A 14 -3.16 -8.70 -13.58
N LEU A 15 -2.80 -8.81 -12.30
CA LEU A 15 -1.49 -9.32 -11.89
C LEU A 15 -1.33 -10.80 -12.21
N LYS A 16 -2.40 -11.59 -12.11
CA LYS A 16 -2.38 -13.00 -12.54
C LYS A 16 -2.18 -13.16 -14.04
N ALA A 17 -2.85 -12.33 -14.83
CA ALA A 17 -2.68 -12.33 -16.28
C ALA A 17 -1.26 -11.89 -16.67
N LEU A 18 -0.70 -10.89 -15.98
CA LEU A 18 0.67 -10.44 -16.19
C LEU A 18 1.68 -11.55 -15.86
N GLN A 19 1.47 -12.28 -14.77
CA GLN A 19 2.31 -13.41 -14.40
C GLN A 19 2.36 -14.46 -15.52
N VAL A 20 1.21 -14.80 -16.09
CA VAL A 20 1.12 -15.73 -17.21
C VAL A 20 1.86 -15.19 -18.43
N ALA A 21 1.62 -13.94 -18.79
CA ALA A 21 2.25 -13.31 -19.95
C ALA A 21 3.78 -13.27 -19.82
N ILE A 22 4.30 -12.89 -18.67
CA ILE A 22 5.75 -12.84 -18.42
C ILE A 22 6.34 -14.24 -18.47
N SER A 23 5.70 -15.22 -17.84
CA SER A 23 6.18 -16.61 -17.83
C SER A 23 6.27 -17.19 -19.22
N LEU A 24 5.27 -16.93 -20.06
CA LEU A 24 5.26 -17.38 -21.46
C LEU A 24 6.29 -16.64 -22.30
N GLY A 25 6.36 -15.31 -22.14
CA GLY A 25 7.27 -14.47 -22.93
C GLY A 25 8.75 -14.74 -22.64
N LEU A 26 9.09 -15.12 -21.42
CA LEU A 26 10.46 -15.46 -21.02
C LEU A 26 10.74 -16.97 -21.12
N ASP A 27 9.75 -17.78 -21.42
CA ASP A 27 9.83 -19.24 -21.39
C ASP A 27 10.43 -19.75 -20.05
N THR A 28 10.02 -19.10 -18.97
CA THR A 28 10.51 -19.41 -17.61
C THR A 28 9.38 -19.16 -16.63
N PRO A 29 9.03 -20.13 -15.78
CA PRO A 29 8.02 -19.92 -14.76
C PRO A 29 8.42 -18.77 -13.82
N MET A 30 7.53 -17.77 -13.70
CA MET A 30 7.68 -16.67 -12.76
C MET A 30 6.44 -16.55 -11.92
N THR A 31 6.62 -16.22 -10.64
CA THR A 31 5.50 -15.97 -9.71
C THR A 31 5.53 -14.52 -9.26
N ILE A 32 4.39 -13.84 -9.37
CA ILE A 32 4.21 -12.50 -8.80
C ILE A 32 3.49 -12.67 -7.47
N GLU A 33 4.17 -12.34 -6.39
CA GLU A 33 3.61 -12.39 -5.04
C GLU A 33 2.96 -11.06 -4.71
N THR A 34 1.74 -11.11 -4.17
CA THR A 34 0.98 -9.92 -3.79
C THR A 34 0.40 -10.09 -2.38
N PRO A 35 1.27 -10.10 -1.35
CA PRO A 35 0.85 -10.47 0.02
C PRO A 35 -0.17 -9.53 0.64
N LEU A 36 -0.32 -8.30 0.14
CA LEU A 36 -1.29 -7.34 0.66
C LEU A 36 -2.54 -7.18 -0.22
N MET A 37 -2.71 -8.04 -1.24
CA MET A 37 -3.79 -7.89 -2.23
C MET A 37 -5.17 -7.79 -1.58
N TRP A 38 -5.44 -8.61 -0.57
CA TRP A 38 -6.75 -8.72 0.06
C TRP A 38 -6.86 -7.97 1.39
N PHE A 39 -5.84 -7.16 1.70
CA PHE A 39 -5.83 -6.30 2.88
C PHE A 39 -6.23 -4.88 2.49
N ASP A 40 -6.97 -4.20 3.36
CA ASP A 40 -7.11 -2.75 3.27
C ASP A 40 -5.94 -2.06 4.00
N LYS A 41 -5.88 -0.74 3.94
CA LYS A 41 -4.79 0.01 4.57
C LYS A 41 -4.80 -0.09 6.09
N ALA A 42 -5.98 -0.16 6.70
CA ALA A 42 -6.08 -0.34 8.15
C ALA A 42 -5.48 -1.69 8.57
N GLN A 43 -5.80 -2.75 7.82
CA GLN A 43 -5.23 -4.09 8.05
C GLN A 43 -3.73 -4.12 7.81
N THR A 44 -3.24 -3.35 6.85
CA THR A 44 -1.81 -3.22 6.56
C THR A 44 -1.08 -2.52 7.71
N TRP A 45 -1.65 -1.47 8.30
CA TRP A 45 -1.11 -0.85 9.50
C TRP A 45 -1.10 -1.82 10.68
N SER A 46 -2.18 -2.57 10.87
CA SER A 46 -2.27 -3.59 11.92
C SER A 46 -1.21 -4.68 11.75
N LEU A 47 -0.99 -5.14 10.52
CA LEU A 47 0.07 -6.11 10.22
C LEU A 47 1.45 -5.54 10.53
N THR A 48 1.69 -4.28 10.20
CA THR A 48 2.95 -3.59 10.49
C THR A 48 3.23 -3.58 11.99
N GLU A 49 2.24 -3.21 12.80
CA GLU A 49 2.35 -3.22 14.25
C GLU A 49 2.65 -4.63 14.78
N ARG A 50 1.95 -5.63 14.27
CA ARG A 50 2.14 -7.02 14.70
C ARG A 50 3.52 -7.57 14.37
N LEU A 51 4.09 -7.16 13.22
CA LEU A 51 5.40 -7.64 12.77
C LEU A 51 6.58 -6.93 13.43
N GLY A 52 6.45 -5.65 13.76
CA GLY A 52 7.58 -4.86 14.24
C GLY A 52 7.26 -3.81 15.30
N GLY A 53 6.03 -3.76 15.80
CA GLY A 53 5.62 -2.84 16.85
C GLY A 53 5.72 -1.37 16.44
N GLU A 54 5.78 -0.48 17.43
CA GLU A 54 5.85 0.96 17.19
C GLU A 54 7.08 1.36 16.37
N ALA A 55 8.21 0.66 16.56
CA ALA A 55 9.44 0.98 15.82
C ALA A 55 9.22 0.81 14.31
N LEU A 56 8.52 -0.24 13.88
CA LEU A 56 8.23 -0.43 12.47
C LEU A 56 7.17 0.53 11.96
N ILE A 57 6.17 0.85 12.77
CA ILE A 57 5.18 1.89 12.46
C ILE A 57 5.87 3.23 12.18
N ASP A 58 6.80 3.62 13.05
CA ASP A 58 7.55 4.87 12.89
C ASP A 58 8.39 4.87 11.62
N LEU A 59 9.04 3.75 11.31
CA LEU A 59 9.82 3.61 10.07
C LEU A 59 8.93 3.72 8.83
N VAL A 60 7.75 3.10 8.84
CA VAL A 60 6.81 3.17 7.73
C VAL A 60 6.30 4.60 7.55
N ALA A 61 5.91 5.27 8.64
CA ALA A 61 5.46 6.66 8.57
C ALA A 61 6.54 7.61 8.05
N GLU A 62 7.79 7.43 8.47
CA GLU A 62 8.91 8.31 8.11
C GLU A 62 9.45 8.04 6.71
N HIS A 63 9.60 6.77 6.32
CA HIS A 63 10.37 6.38 5.14
C HIS A 63 9.55 5.87 3.96
N THR A 64 8.23 5.74 4.08
CA THR A 64 7.39 5.37 2.95
C THR A 64 6.56 6.54 2.48
N HIS A 65 6.22 6.54 1.21
CA HIS A 65 5.53 7.67 0.60
C HIS A 65 4.51 7.17 -0.44
N THR A 66 3.26 7.62 -0.31
CA THR A 66 2.17 7.24 -1.22
C THR A 66 1.56 8.45 -1.94
N CYS A 67 1.91 9.66 -1.54
CA CYS A 67 1.36 10.90 -2.10
C CYS A 67 1.64 11.01 -3.60
N TYR A 68 0.60 11.29 -4.40
CA TYR A 68 0.75 11.43 -5.85
C TYR A 68 1.56 12.65 -6.26
N VAL A 69 1.61 13.67 -5.42
CA VAL A 69 2.40 14.89 -5.66
C VAL A 69 3.85 14.72 -5.20
N GLY A 70 4.12 13.73 -4.35
CA GLY A 70 5.44 13.50 -3.80
C GLY A 70 5.86 14.53 -2.75
N ASP A 71 4.91 15.16 -2.08
CA ASP A 71 5.18 16.23 -1.12
C ASP A 71 5.72 15.66 0.21
N ARG A 72 6.96 15.99 0.54
CA ARG A 72 7.58 15.67 1.83
C ARG A 72 7.72 16.88 2.75
N SER A 73 7.12 18.01 2.41
CA SER A 73 7.19 19.21 3.23
C SER A 73 6.19 19.19 4.40
N ARG A 74 5.18 18.30 4.33
CA ARG A 74 4.14 18.19 5.35
C ARG A 74 4.17 16.83 6.00
N ARG A 75 4.39 16.79 7.32
CA ARG A 75 4.40 15.58 8.14
C ARG A 75 3.06 15.44 8.84
N HIS A 76 2.39 14.32 8.63
CA HIS A 76 1.16 13.91 9.32
C HIS A 76 1.45 12.71 10.22
N GLU A 77 0.51 12.31 11.06
CA GLU A 77 0.66 11.12 11.90
C GLU A 77 0.87 9.86 11.06
N TRP A 78 0.25 9.80 9.88
CA TRP A 78 0.34 8.68 8.95
C TRP A 78 1.54 8.78 7.98
N GLY A 79 2.35 9.82 8.09
CA GLY A 79 3.53 10.04 7.26
C GLY A 79 3.47 11.31 6.44
N TYR A 80 4.38 11.44 5.48
CA TYR A 80 4.48 12.63 4.64
C TYR A 80 3.49 12.59 3.47
N GLY A 81 2.98 13.75 3.08
CA GLY A 81 2.11 13.89 1.92
C GLY A 81 1.41 15.23 1.86
N CYS A 82 0.83 15.56 0.70
CA CYS A 82 0.09 16.83 0.53
C CYS A 82 -1.18 16.90 1.37
N GLY A 83 -1.74 15.76 1.76
CA GLY A 83 -2.97 15.66 2.54
C GLY A 83 -4.25 15.88 1.73
N LEU A 84 -4.14 16.10 0.42
CA LEU A 84 -5.27 16.50 -0.44
C LEU A 84 -5.52 15.54 -1.61
N CYS A 85 -4.52 14.75 -2.02
CA CYS A 85 -4.69 13.82 -3.14
C CYS A 85 -5.42 12.54 -2.71
N PRO A 86 -5.98 11.76 -3.66
CA PRO A 86 -6.69 10.52 -3.32
C PRO A 86 -5.84 9.49 -2.56
N ALA A 87 -4.55 9.41 -2.85
CA ALA A 87 -3.66 8.51 -2.13
C ALA A 87 -3.47 8.91 -0.67
N CYS A 88 -3.36 10.23 -0.40
CA CYS A 88 -3.31 10.75 0.97
C CYS A 88 -4.63 10.50 1.70
N ASP A 89 -5.76 10.65 1.03
CA ASP A 89 -7.07 10.38 1.63
C ASP A 89 -7.19 8.91 2.04
N LEU A 90 -6.80 7.98 1.19
CA LEU A 90 -6.82 6.54 1.49
C LEU A 90 -5.86 6.19 2.64
N ARG A 91 -4.66 6.74 2.62
CA ARG A 91 -3.67 6.47 3.66
C ARG A 91 -4.12 7.01 5.02
N ARG A 92 -4.64 8.24 5.03
CA ARG A 92 -5.21 8.85 6.25
C ARG A 92 -6.38 8.05 6.79
N ALA A 93 -7.32 7.68 5.94
CA ALA A 93 -8.49 6.90 6.33
C ALA A 93 -8.08 5.55 6.91
N GLY A 94 -7.14 4.86 6.29
CA GLY A 94 -6.63 3.58 6.79
C GLY A 94 -5.92 3.71 8.13
N TYR A 95 -5.07 4.71 8.27
CA TYR A 95 -4.37 5.00 9.53
C TYR A 95 -5.36 5.28 10.65
N ASN A 96 -6.34 6.17 10.40
CA ASN A 96 -7.34 6.54 11.41
C ASN A 96 -8.21 5.34 11.81
N ALA A 97 -8.61 4.51 10.84
CA ALA A 97 -9.37 3.30 11.12
C ALA A 97 -8.59 2.31 12.00
N TRP A 98 -7.28 2.17 11.76
CA TRP A 98 -6.42 1.32 12.58
C TRP A 98 -6.26 1.89 13.99
N VAL A 99 -5.98 3.18 14.13
CA VAL A 99 -5.79 3.83 15.44
C VAL A 99 -7.03 3.71 16.31
N HIS A 100 -8.22 3.77 15.70
CA HIS A 100 -9.51 3.72 16.43
C HIS A 100 -10.11 2.31 16.50
N SER A 101 -9.40 1.30 16.06
CA SER A 101 -9.89 -0.10 16.15
C SER A 101 -9.69 -0.74 17.52
#